data_4769483fcccde6ca827358bce4f36cf2
#
_entry.id   4769483fcccde6ca827358bce4f36cf2
#
_cell.length_a   1.000
_cell.length_b   1.000
_cell.length_c   1.000
_cell.angle_alpha   90.00
_cell.angle_beta   90.00
_cell.angle_gamma   90.00
#
_symmetry.space_group_name_H-M   'P 1'
#
loop_
_entity.id
_entity.type
_entity.pdbx_description
1 polymer ?
#
loop_
_entity_poly.entity_id
_entity_poly.type
_entity_poly.pdbx_seq_one_letter_code
_entity_poly.pdbx_strand_id
1 'polypeptide(L)'
;MYIYSMKKIYILLLIFLAKESFSQTIIDRDPEISQMVNEISKDSLQAYINTLVAFGTRSTLSTQSNPDRGIGAARNWVLKKFNEFAKYSSGRLSAFIDTTTIYPNGKRIDRSIILGNVMATLKGTDPNDKRIFIISGHLDNMRTNVMDSTGDAPGADDDGSGTSAVLECARIMSKHSFPATIIFVAVSGEEQGLFGSTYMAEKAKKENWPIEAVLNNDIMGSNNSNETDIINNTKVRVFSEGIPHYETDKEIKRIMALGLENDSKSRQLARYVKEIGERYVDHLYVVMIYRTDRFLRGGDHLPYLENGFTAVRITDMNENYTRQHQNVRLENGIQYGDLPEHIDYEYLRKNTAMNLANLANLAKAPPVPEEVKIEIVRLSNTTSLSWLPPKTGKVKGYYVLLRETTSPVWEKKIFTTDTKITLPYSKDNYFFAVQSVNDTGNESLPVIPAVSR
;
A
#
# COMPACT_ATOMS: atom_id res chain seq x y z
N MET A 1 -29.48 -42.03 47.54
CA MET A 1 -30.29 -40.97 46.92
C MET A 1 -29.57 -39.57 46.85
N TYR A 2 -28.66 -39.28 47.74
CA TYR A 2 -27.95 -37.99 47.73
C TYR A 2 -26.81 -37.83 46.70
N ILE A 3 -26.18 -38.91 46.30
CA ILE A 3 -25.04 -38.84 45.32
C ILE A 3 -25.49 -38.62 43.90
N TYR A 4 -26.73 -39.03 43.54
CA TYR A 4 -27.28 -38.81 42.19
C TYR A 4 -27.73 -37.35 41.93
N SER A 5 -28.11 -36.64 43.02
CA SER A 5 -28.51 -35.24 42.97
C SER A 5 -27.29 -34.29 42.78
N MET A 6 -26.16 -34.60 43.40
CA MET A 6 -24.92 -33.79 43.26
C MET A 6 -24.31 -33.90 41.83
N LYS A 7 -24.34 -35.05 41.19
CA LYS A 7 -23.83 -35.18 39.80
C LYS A 7 -24.64 -34.39 38.79
N LYS A 8 -25.97 -34.26 38.95
CA LYS A 8 -26.80 -33.42 38.09
C LYS A 8 -26.55 -31.92 38.31
N ILE A 9 -26.22 -31.49 39.51
CA ILE A 9 -25.89 -30.10 39.84
C ILE A 9 -24.53 -29.72 39.21
N TYR A 10 -23.54 -30.60 39.25
CA TYR A 10 -22.24 -30.33 38.58
C TYR A 10 -22.35 -30.27 37.05
N ILE A 11 -23.22 -31.10 36.44
CA ILE A 11 -23.45 -31.01 34.99
C ILE A 11 -24.22 -29.74 34.61
N LEU A 12 -25.17 -29.28 35.41
CA LEU A 12 -25.86 -28.01 35.21
C LEU A 12 -24.92 -26.80 35.43
N LEU A 13 -24.00 -26.86 36.41
CA LEU A 13 -22.98 -25.81 36.62
C LEU A 13 -21.96 -25.73 35.48
N LEU A 14 -21.57 -26.86 34.91
CA LEU A 14 -20.69 -26.91 33.74
C LEU A 14 -21.35 -26.35 32.46
N ILE A 15 -22.65 -26.52 32.30
CA ILE A 15 -23.39 -25.96 31.17
C ILE A 15 -23.59 -24.43 31.31
N PHE A 16 -23.70 -23.91 32.54
CA PHE A 16 -23.82 -22.47 32.79
C PHE A 16 -22.48 -21.72 32.74
N LEU A 17 -21.33 -22.42 32.72
CA LEU A 17 -19.99 -21.82 32.61
C LEU A 17 -19.46 -21.75 31.17
N ALA A 18 -20.18 -22.29 30.18
CA ALA A 18 -19.93 -22.03 28.77
C ALA A 18 -20.43 -20.61 28.41
N LYS A 19 -19.91 -19.58 29.10
CA LYS A 19 -19.93 -18.23 28.54
C LYS A 19 -19.10 -18.26 27.30
N GLU A 20 -19.68 -17.80 26.21
CA GLU A 20 -18.96 -17.55 24.97
C GLU A 20 -17.69 -16.75 25.31
N SER A 21 -16.55 -17.42 25.31
CA SER A 21 -15.27 -16.73 25.46
C SER A 21 -14.88 -16.22 24.09
N PHE A 22 -15.00 -14.93 23.85
CA PHE A 22 -14.46 -14.28 22.66
C PHE A 22 -12.94 -14.34 22.71
N SER A 23 -12.38 -15.45 22.25
CA SER A 23 -10.95 -15.66 22.16
C SER A 23 -10.37 -14.90 20.94
N GLN A 24 -9.12 -14.47 21.05
CA GLN A 24 -8.34 -13.98 19.91
C GLN A 24 -8.30 -15.07 18.83
N THR A 25 -8.64 -14.72 17.60
CA THR A 25 -8.59 -15.64 16.47
C THR A 25 -7.13 -15.85 16.03
N ILE A 26 -6.74 -17.11 15.83
CA ILE A 26 -5.46 -17.43 15.18
C ILE A 26 -5.66 -17.19 13.67
N ILE A 27 -4.75 -16.45 13.07
CA ILE A 27 -4.77 -16.11 11.65
C ILE A 27 -3.58 -16.76 10.99
N ASP A 28 -3.85 -17.71 10.09
CA ASP A 28 -2.81 -18.39 9.33
C ASP A 28 -2.35 -17.58 8.12
N ARG A 29 -1.14 -17.85 7.64
CA ARG A 29 -0.64 -17.34 6.35
C ARG A 29 -1.30 -18.11 5.21
N ASP A 30 -1.75 -17.40 4.17
CA ASP A 30 -2.14 -18.06 2.89
C ASP A 30 -0.88 -18.68 2.26
N PRO A 31 -0.85 -20.00 2.00
CA PRO A 31 0.32 -20.67 1.45
C PRO A 31 0.74 -20.13 0.07
N GLU A 32 -0.24 -19.73 -0.76
CA GLU A 32 0.04 -19.17 -2.09
C GLU A 32 0.71 -17.81 -1.98
N ILE A 33 0.27 -16.95 -1.06
CA ILE A 33 0.94 -15.66 -0.79
C ILE A 33 2.35 -15.90 -0.24
N SER A 34 2.51 -16.87 0.67
CA SER A 34 3.82 -17.23 1.20
C SER A 34 4.78 -17.72 0.11
N GLN A 35 4.26 -18.49 -0.86
CA GLN A 35 5.04 -18.91 -2.02
C GLN A 35 5.46 -17.70 -2.87
N MET A 36 4.52 -16.81 -3.22
CA MET A 36 4.81 -15.61 -4.01
C MET A 36 5.86 -14.71 -3.33
N VAL A 37 5.77 -14.52 -2.01
CA VAL A 37 6.73 -13.76 -1.21
C VAL A 37 8.14 -14.37 -1.31
N ASN A 38 8.24 -15.69 -1.28
CA ASN A 38 9.52 -16.40 -1.40
C ASN A 38 10.11 -16.36 -2.83
N GLU A 39 9.29 -16.08 -3.86
CA GLU A 39 9.75 -15.92 -5.25
C GLU A 39 10.39 -14.54 -5.54
N ILE A 40 10.31 -13.58 -4.62
CA ILE A 40 10.96 -12.27 -4.78
C ILE A 40 12.48 -12.45 -4.84
N SER A 41 13.05 -12.05 -5.96
CA SER A 41 14.47 -12.25 -6.27
C SER A 41 15.28 -10.97 -6.06
N LYS A 42 16.22 -11.03 -5.14
CA LYS A 42 17.23 -9.99 -4.93
C LYS A 42 18.02 -9.71 -6.22
N ASP A 43 18.39 -10.76 -6.93
CA ASP A 43 19.19 -10.65 -8.17
C ASP A 43 18.38 -9.97 -9.30
N SER A 44 17.06 -10.23 -9.37
CA SER A 44 16.18 -9.53 -10.31
C SER A 44 16.08 -8.04 -10.00
N LEU A 45 15.89 -7.68 -8.72
CA LEU A 45 15.84 -6.29 -8.27
C LEU A 45 17.15 -5.56 -8.60
N GLN A 46 18.30 -6.19 -8.33
CA GLN A 46 19.60 -5.63 -8.68
C GLN A 46 19.78 -5.45 -10.19
N ALA A 47 19.37 -6.43 -10.98
CA ALA A 47 19.44 -6.34 -12.45
C ALA A 47 18.55 -5.21 -12.99
N TYR A 48 17.35 -5.00 -12.42
CA TYR A 48 16.46 -3.91 -12.82
C TYR A 48 17.08 -2.55 -12.50
N ILE A 49 17.57 -2.34 -11.28
CA ILE A 49 18.24 -1.09 -10.87
C ILE A 49 19.45 -0.81 -11.77
N ASN A 50 20.33 -1.79 -11.97
CA ASN A 50 21.51 -1.63 -12.84
C ASN A 50 21.11 -1.23 -14.26
N THR A 51 20.03 -1.78 -14.80
CA THR A 51 19.53 -1.40 -16.13
C THR A 51 18.97 0.02 -16.15
N LEU A 52 18.17 0.40 -15.13
CA LEU A 52 17.63 1.74 -15.01
C LEU A 52 18.72 2.80 -14.89
N VAL A 53 19.78 2.52 -14.12
CA VAL A 53 20.95 3.38 -13.98
C VAL A 53 21.74 3.51 -15.29
N ALA A 54 21.84 2.43 -16.06
CA ALA A 54 22.58 2.40 -17.33
C ALA A 54 21.98 3.34 -18.41
N PHE A 55 20.73 3.81 -18.26
CA PHE A 55 20.19 4.85 -19.14
C PHE A 55 20.78 6.25 -18.88
N GLY A 56 21.73 6.38 -17.95
CA GLY A 56 22.49 7.59 -17.62
C GLY A 56 21.65 8.66 -16.92
N THR A 57 20.53 9.02 -17.46
CA THR A 57 19.51 9.86 -16.81
C THR A 57 18.12 9.36 -17.20
N ARG A 58 17.17 9.51 -16.27
CA ARG A 58 15.75 9.30 -16.52
C ARG A 58 14.94 10.58 -16.25
N SER A 59 15.63 11.74 -16.22
CA SER A 59 14.93 13.01 -16.05
C SER A 59 13.74 13.11 -17.00
N THR A 60 12.59 13.51 -16.49
CA THR A 60 11.36 13.69 -17.32
C THR A 60 11.61 14.65 -18.50
N LEU A 61 12.56 15.58 -18.36
CA LEU A 61 12.97 16.51 -19.42
C LEU A 61 14.05 15.95 -20.36
N SER A 62 14.55 14.72 -20.13
CA SER A 62 15.59 14.12 -20.97
C SER A 62 15.06 13.66 -22.33
N THR A 63 15.95 13.10 -23.16
CA THR A 63 15.58 12.63 -24.50
C THR A 63 14.50 11.57 -24.47
N GLN A 64 13.55 11.69 -25.38
CA GLN A 64 12.41 10.77 -25.54
C GLN A 64 12.64 9.75 -26.66
N SER A 65 13.61 10.00 -27.55
CA SER A 65 13.81 9.24 -28.78
C SER A 65 15.13 8.47 -28.86
N ASN A 66 16.08 8.75 -27.96
CA ASN A 66 17.32 7.98 -27.90
C ASN A 66 17.01 6.58 -27.35
N PRO A 67 17.42 5.47 -28.02
CA PRO A 67 17.09 4.11 -27.58
C PRO A 67 17.88 3.66 -26.35
N ASP A 68 19.03 4.28 -26.06
CA ASP A 68 19.97 3.84 -25.04
C ASP A 68 20.10 4.80 -23.85
N ARG A 69 19.47 5.98 -23.91
CA ARG A 69 19.60 7.01 -22.89
C ARG A 69 18.29 7.78 -22.68
N GLY A 70 18.05 8.19 -21.47
CA GLY A 70 16.96 9.10 -21.11
C GLY A 70 15.65 8.40 -20.78
N ILE A 71 14.64 9.22 -20.44
CA ILE A 71 13.33 8.73 -20.00
C ILE A 71 12.60 7.91 -21.06
N GLY A 72 12.81 8.21 -22.37
CA GLY A 72 12.22 7.45 -23.46
C GLY A 72 12.71 6.01 -23.51
N ALA A 73 14.02 5.80 -23.38
CA ALA A 73 14.64 4.48 -23.32
C ALA A 73 14.14 3.69 -22.11
N ALA A 74 14.11 4.33 -20.94
CA ALA A 74 13.64 3.71 -19.69
C ALA A 74 12.17 3.28 -19.81
N ARG A 75 11.28 4.15 -20.31
CA ARG A 75 9.86 3.80 -20.53
C ARG A 75 9.68 2.61 -21.45
N ASN A 76 10.41 2.59 -22.57
CA ASN A 76 10.34 1.50 -23.52
C ASN A 76 10.84 0.19 -22.94
N TRP A 77 11.88 0.24 -22.10
CA TRP A 77 12.40 -0.93 -21.42
C TRP A 77 11.41 -1.48 -20.37
N VAL A 78 10.79 -0.62 -19.55
CA VAL A 78 9.76 -1.04 -18.59
C VAL A 78 8.57 -1.66 -19.32
N LEU A 79 8.08 -1.04 -20.42
CA LEU A 79 7.02 -1.59 -21.24
C LEU A 79 7.39 -2.97 -21.81
N LYS A 80 8.63 -3.12 -22.28
CA LYS A 80 9.13 -4.42 -22.74
C LYS A 80 9.10 -5.47 -21.64
N LYS A 81 9.52 -5.11 -20.39
CA LYS A 81 9.47 -6.02 -19.22
C LYS A 81 8.04 -6.44 -18.91
N PHE A 82 7.10 -5.53 -18.85
CA PHE A 82 5.70 -5.88 -18.63
C PHE A 82 5.15 -6.80 -19.74
N ASN A 83 5.51 -6.58 -20.99
CA ASN A 83 5.12 -7.46 -22.10
C ASN A 83 5.80 -8.84 -22.03
N GLU A 84 7.01 -8.94 -21.47
CA GLU A 84 7.64 -10.23 -21.18
C GLU A 84 6.86 -10.99 -20.10
N PHE A 85 6.42 -10.32 -19.03
CA PHE A 85 5.62 -10.92 -17.96
C PHE A 85 4.20 -11.29 -18.41
N ALA A 86 3.63 -10.53 -19.36
CA ALA A 86 2.31 -10.81 -19.93
C ALA A 86 2.21 -12.21 -20.54
N LYS A 87 3.33 -12.75 -21.04
CA LYS A 87 3.38 -14.12 -21.61
C LYS A 87 2.99 -15.22 -20.63
N TYR A 88 3.14 -14.97 -19.33
CA TYR A 88 2.83 -15.92 -18.26
C TYR A 88 1.43 -15.72 -17.64
N SER A 89 0.70 -14.69 -18.07
CA SER A 89 -0.55 -14.26 -17.46
C SER A 89 -1.81 -14.91 -18.05
N SER A 90 -1.69 -15.82 -19.00
CA SER A 90 -2.82 -16.37 -19.77
C SER A 90 -3.70 -15.27 -20.39
N GLY A 91 -3.07 -14.21 -20.89
CA GLY A 91 -3.73 -13.08 -21.55
C GLY A 91 -4.39 -12.06 -20.62
N ARG A 92 -4.20 -12.18 -19.28
CA ARG A 92 -4.79 -11.25 -18.32
C ARG A 92 -3.97 -9.99 -18.08
N LEU A 93 -2.65 -10.01 -18.29
CA LEU A 93 -1.79 -8.84 -18.18
C LEU A 93 -1.70 -8.15 -19.54
N SER A 94 -2.03 -6.87 -19.58
CA SER A 94 -1.83 -6.00 -20.72
C SER A 94 -1.05 -4.75 -20.31
N ALA A 95 -0.11 -4.31 -21.16
CA ALA A 95 0.74 -3.16 -20.84
C ALA A 95 0.75 -2.13 -21.96
N PHE A 96 0.80 -0.85 -21.58
CA PHE A 96 0.85 0.29 -22.50
C PHE A 96 1.49 1.50 -21.81
N ILE A 97 1.82 2.52 -22.58
CA ILE A 97 2.25 3.83 -22.08
C ILE A 97 1.05 4.78 -22.18
N ASP A 98 0.55 5.22 -21.01
CA ASP A 98 -0.51 6.23 -20.92
C ASP A 98 0.12 7.63 -20.98
N THR A 99 -0.24 8.41 -21.99
CA THR A 99 0.48 9.65 -22.28
C THR A 99 -0.40 10.89 -22.16
N THR A 100 0.22 11.99 -21.74
CA THR A 100 -0.35 13.34 -21.78
C THR A 100 0.71 14.36 -22.14
N THR A 101 0.31 15.55 -22.56
CA THR A 101 1.24 16.65 -22.83
C THR A 101 1.31 17.59 -21.65
N ILE A 102 2.51 17.85 -21.17
CA ILE A 102 2.79 18.85 -20.14
C ILE A 102 3.41 20.08 -20.82
N TYR A 103 2.93 21.25 -20.44
CA TYR A 103 3.36 22.53 -20.98
C TYR A 103 4.30 23.26 -20.03
N PRO A 104 5.14 24.18 -20.55
CA PRO A 104 6.02 25.00 -19.72
C PRO A 104 5.27 25.72 -18.60
N ASN A 105 5.83 25.67 -17.38
CA ASN A 105 5.24 26.32 -16.21
C ASN A 105 6.17 27.39 -15.57
N GLY A 106 7.30 27.68 -16.18
CA GLY A 106 8.30 28.67 -15.71
C GLY A 106 9.02 28.26 -14.41
N LYS A 107 8.82 27.02 -13.94
CA LYS A 107 9.45 26.50 -12.70
C LYS A 107 10.29 25.26 -12.97
N ARG A 108 9.64 24.10 -13.18
CA ARG A 108 10.30 22.80 -13.35
C ARG A 108 10.09 22.21 -14.76
N ILE A 109 9.35 22.89 -15.61
CA ILE A 109 9.10 22.53 -17.01
C ILE A 109 9.40 23.75 -17.87
N ASP A 110 10.40 23.66 -18.75
CA ASP A 110 10.87 24.73 -19.65
C ASP A 110 10.36 24.59 -21.09
N ARG A 111 9.86 23.42 -21.47
CA ARG A 111 9.37 23.10 -22.82
C ARG A 111 8.22 22.12 -22.75
N SER A 112 7.42 22.08 -23.81
CA SER A 112 6.37 21.05 -23.93
C SER A 112 6.99 19.65 -24.06
N ILE A 113 6.51 18.71 -23.27
CA ILE A 113 6.95 17.32 -23.24
C ILE A 113 5.76 16.37 -23.31
N ILE A 114 5.97 15.19 -23.88
CA ILE A 114 5.04 14.07 -23.77
C ILE A 114 5.41 13.28 -22.51
N LEU A 115 4.61 13.43 -21.47
CA LEU A 115 4.69 12.61 -20.27
C LEU A 115 4.11 11.23 -20.57
N GLY A 116 4.67 10.16 -20.00
CA GLY A 116 4.15 8.81 -20.18
C GLY A 116 4.34 7.95 -18.94
N ASN A 117 3.23 7.52 -18.34
CA ASN A 117 3.23 6.48 -17.31
C ASN A 117 3.23 5.11 -17.99
N VAL A 118 4.11 4.22 -17.57
CA VAL A 118 4.11 2.85 -18.08
C VAL A 118 3.23 2.01 -17.18
N MET A 119 2.12 1.52 -17.72
CA MET A 119 1.10 0.81 -16.97
C MET A 119 1.01 -0.64 -17.41
N ALA A 120 0.85 -1.55 -16.46
CA ALA A 120 0.48 -2.95 -16.71
C ALA A 120 -0.75 -3.31 -15.86
N THR A 121 -1.83 -3.73 -16.52
CA THR A 121 -3.09 -4.12 -15.88
C THR A 121 -3.23 -5.62 -15.86
N LEU A 122 -3.18 -6.24 -14.69
CA LEU A 122 -3.52 -7.64 -14.47
C LEU A 122 -5.01 -7.74 -14.16
N LYS A 123 -5.81 -8.05 -15.17
CA LYS A 123 -7.27 -8.14 -15.06
C LYS A 123 -7.68 -9.22 -14.08
N GLY A 124 -8.60 -8.88 -13.19
CA GLY A 124 -9.22 -9.81 -12.25
C GLY A 124 -9.98 -10.94 -12.93
N THR A 125 -10.05 -12.09 -12.25
CA THR A 125 -10.72 -13.31 -12.77
C THR A 125 -12.22 -13.32 -12.48
N ASP A 126 -12.68 -12.55 -11.49
CA ASP A 126 -14.11 -12.41 -11.20
C ASP A 126 -14.68 -11.20 -11.96
N PRO A 127 -15.56 -11.40 -12.96
CA PRO A 127 -16.14 -10.29 -13.70
C PRO A 127 -17.06 -9.39 -12.86
N ASN A 128 -17.48 -9.84 -11.69
CA ASN A 128 -18.32 -9.07 -10.76
C ASN A 128 -17.48 -8.24 -9.78
N ASP A 129 -16.22 -8.60 -9.56
CA ASP A 129 -15.29 -7.82 -8.73
C ASP A 129 -14.66 -6.71 -9.57
N LYS A 130 -15.12 -5.49 -9.36
CA LYS A 130 -14.63 -4.31 -10.10
C LYS A 130 -13.46 -3.61 -9.41
N ARG A 131 -13.10 -4.01 -8.19
CA ARG A 131 -12.05 -3.36 -7.40
C ARG A 131 -10.72 -3.32 -8.15
N ILE A 132 -10.03 -2.19 -7.97
CA ILE A 132 -8.69 -1.96 -8.52
C ILE A 132 -7.74 -1.68 -7.36
N PHE A 133 -6.61 -2.38 -7.35
CA PHE A 133 -5.48 -2.15 -6.45
C PHE A 133 -4.28 -1.69 -7.28
N ILE A 134 -3.59 -0.66 -6.82
CA ILE A 134 -2.47 -0.06 -7.56
C ILE A 134 -1.20 -0.16 -6.72
N ILE A 135 -0.10 -0.53 -7.38
CA ILE A 135 1.27 -0.32 -6.90
C ILE A 135 1.99 0.61 -7.86
N SER A 136 2.67 1.63 -7.33
CA SER A 136 3.44 2.59 -8.10
C SER A 136 4.83 2.81 -7.54
N GLY A 137 5.75 3.19 -8.41
CA GLY A 137 7.03 3.80 -8.15
C GLY A 137 7.33 4.75 -9.30
N HIS A 138 8.11 5.83 -9.08
CA HIS A 138 8.38 6.74 -10.16
C HIS A 138 9.61 6.35 -10.98
N LEU A 139 9.50 6.50 -12.28
CA LEU A 139 10.53 6.11 -13.23
C LEU A 139 11.61 7.19 -13.41
N ASP A 140 11.17 8.44 -13.33
CA ASP A 140 12.06 9.57 -13.51
C ASP A 140 13.01 9.77 -12.31
N ASN A 141 14.02 10.58 -12.50
CA ASN A 141 14.99 10.98 -11.50
C ASN A 141 15.47 12.40 -11.79
N MET A 142 16.21 13.00 -10.84
CA MET A 142 16.76 14.33 -11.01
C MET A 142 18.20 14.43 -10.51
N ARG A 143 18.88 15.46 -10.99
CA ARG A 143 20.13 15.99 -10.43
C ARG A 143 19.84 17.09 -9.42
N THR A 144 20.87 17.60 -8.74
CA THR A 144 20.75 18.76 -7.85
C THR A 144 20.01 19.93 -8.51
N ASN A 145 20.25 20.16 -9.81
CA ASN A 145 19.42 21.04 -10.60
C ASN A 145 18.36 20.20 -11.35
N VAL A 146 17.12 20.31 -10.96
CA VAL A 146 15.99 19.58 -11.57
C VAL A 146 15.80 19.87 -13.06
N MET A 147 16.31 21.01 -13.56
CA MET A 147 16.27 21.39 -14.97
C MET A 147 17.40 20.78 -15.80
N ASP A 148 18.42 20.16 -15.16
CA ASP A 148 19.49 19.48 -15.88
C ASP A 148 19.01 18.11 -16.37
N SER A 149 18.62 18.07 -17.63
CA SER A 149 18.08 16.90 -18.30
C SER A 149 19.11 16.07 -19.06
N THR A 150 20.38 16.45 -19.03
CA THR A 150 21.46 15.87 -19.86
C THR A 150 22.57 15.20 -19.07
N GLY A 151 22.88 15.70 -17.90
CA GLY A 151 23.88 15.11 -17.00
C GLY A 151 23.45 13.76 -16.43
N ASP A 152 24.42 12.94 -16.01
CA ASP A 152 24.12 11.65 -15.41
C ASP A 152 23.43 11.81 -14.05
N ALA A 153 22.32 11.10 -13.91
CA ALA A 153 21.53 10.98 -12.70
C ALA A 153 21.18 9.50 -12.52
N PRO A 154 21.94 8.75 -11.72
CA PRO A 154 21.71 7.30 -11.57
C PRO A 154 20.34 6.98 -11.00
N GLY A 155 19.93 7.67 -9.91
CA GLY A 155 18.62 7.45 -9.28
C GLY A 155 18.39 5.99 -8.92
N ALA A 156 19.37 5.35 -8.25
CA ALA A 156 19.29 3.93 -7.95
C ALA A 156 18.25 3.64 -6.86
N ASP A 157 18.18 4.50 -5.84
CA ASP A 157 17.18 4.43 -4.78
C ASP A 157 15.98 5.32 -5.09
N ASP A 158 16.21 6.54 -5.55
CA ASP A 158 15.20 7.54 -5.90
C ASP A 158 15.02 7.64 -7.44
N ASP A 159 14.06 6.94 -8.12
CA ASP A 159 13.28 5.87 -7.54
C ASP A 159 13.42 4.58 -8.38
N GLY A 160 14.70 4.23 -8.67
CA GLY A 160 15.00 2.93 -9.27
C GLY A 160 14.54 1.77 -8.36
N SER A 161 14.56 1.98 -7.03
CA SER A 161 14.14 0.98 -6.06
C SER A 161 12.64 0.71 -6.10
N GLY A 162 11.79 1.74 -6.08
CA GLY A 162 10.34 1.60 -6.18
C GLY A 162 9.89 1.08 -7.54
N THR A 163 10.46 1.60 -8.64
CA THR A 163 10.20 1.07 -9.99
C THR A 163 10.57 -0.42 -10.09
N SER A 164 11.69 -0.85 -9.48
CA SER A 164 12.10 -2.27 -9.47
C SER A 164 11.17 -3.13 -8.65
N ALA A 165 10.65 -2.63 -7.53
CA ALA A 165 9.64 -3.31 -6.72
C ALA A 165 8.33 -3.53 -7.51
N VAL A 166 7.89 -2.52 -8.26
CA VAL A 166 6.71 -2.62 -9.16
C VAL A 166 6.92 -3.71 -10.22
N LEU A 167 8.08 -3.73 -10.88
CA LEU A 167 8.43 -4.74 -11.90
C LEU A 167 8.46 -6.15 -11.30
N GLU A 168 9.07 -6.33 -10.13
CA GLU A 168 9.20 -7.63 -9.49
C GLU A 168 7.83 -8.16 -9.02
N CYS A 169 6.98 -7.31 -8.45
CA CYS A 169 5.60 -7.67 -8.13
C CYS A 169 4.84 -8.10 -9.39
N ALA A 170 4.95 -7.36 -10.50
CA ALA A 170 4.31 -7.72 -11.76
C ALA A 170 4.82 -9.06 -12.32
N ARG A 171 6.14 -9.31 -12.24
CA ARG A 171 6.76 -10.56 -12.70
C ARG A 171 6.17 -11.79 -12.00
N ILE A 172 5.99 -11.71 -10.71
CA ILE A 172 5.49 -12.83 -9.89
C ILE A 172 3.98 -12.93 -10.04
N MET A 173 3.25 -11.84 -9.78
CA MET A 173 1.79 -11.84 -9.72
C MET A 173 1.14 -12.15 -11.08
N SER A 174 1.81 -11.87 -12.21
CA SER A 174 1.30 -12.24 -13.55
C SER A 174 1.06 -13.74 -13.73
N LYS A 175 1.73 -14.59 -12.98
CA LYS A 175 1.59 -16.06 -13.02
C LYS A 175 0.41 -16.56 -12.17
N HIS A 176 -0.16 -15.72 -11.32
CA HIS A 176 -1.20 -16.07 -10.36
C HIS A 176 -2.55 -15.46 -10.72
N SER A 177 -3.62 -15.96 -10.10
CA SER A 177 -5.00 -15.52 -10.35
C SER A 177 -5.54 -14.78 -9.13
N PHE A 178 -6.15 -13.62 -9.39
CA PHE A 178 -6.77 -12.77 -8.37
C PHE A 178 -8.20 -12.43 -8.79
N PRO A 179 -9.20 -12.46 -7.89
CA PRO A 179 -10.54 -11.98 -8.20
C PRO A 179 -10.57 -10.53 -8.68
N ALA A 180 -9.89 -9.63 -7.97
CA ALA A 180 -9.82 -8.20 -8.29
C ALA A 180 -8.70 -7.87 -9.28
N THR A 181 -8.78 -6.68 -9.89
CA THR A 181 -7.78 -6.16 -10.84
C THR A 181 -6.62 -5.50 -10.10
N ILE A 182 -5.39 -5.72 -10.60
CA ILE A 182 -4.18 -5.07 -10.09
C ILE A 182 -3.53 -4.27 -11.21
N ILE A 183 -3.13 -3.03 -10.91
CA ILE A 183 -2.40 -2.16 -11.84
C ILE A 183 -1.00 -1.90 -11.28
N PHE A 184 0.01 -2.16 -12.08
CA PHE A 184 1.41 -1.88 -11.83
C PHE A 184 1.80 -0.65 -12.64
N VAL A 185 2.36 0.38 -12.02
CA VAL A 185 2.65 1.66 -12.68
C VAL A 185 4.06 2.14 -12.40
N ALA A 186 4.84 2.39 -13.45
CA ALA A 186 6.03 3.22 -13.39
C ALA A 186 5.63 4.64 -13.79
N VAL A 187 5.55 5.53 -12.81
CA VAL A 187 5.06 6.90 -12.96
C VAL A 187 6.16 7.79 -13.52
N SER A 188 5.84 8.79 -14.31
CA SER A 188 6.79 9.80 -14.82
C SER A 188 6.42 11.20 -14.33
N GLY A 189 7.42 12.06 -14.10
CA GLY A 189 7.22 13.45 -13.74
C GLY A 189 6.93 13.70 -12.26
N GLU A 190 7.31 12.79 -11.40
CA GLU A 190 7.30 12.97 -9.94
C GLU A 190 8.19 14.17 -9.59
N GLU A 191 9.44 14.11 -10.01
CA GLU A 191 10.49 15.08 -9.72
C GLU A 191 10.20 16.49 -10.24
N GLN A 192 9.42 16.61 -11.29
CA GLN A 192 8.98 17.90 -11.81
C GLN A 192 7.73 18.44 -11.14
N GLY A 193 7.06 17.66 -10.29
CA GLY A 193 5.90 18.08 -9.51
C GLY A 193 4.68 17.19 -9.63
N LEU A 194 4.86 15.87 -9.51
CA LEU A 194 3.81 14.85 -9.43
C LEU A 194 2.91 14.77 -10.68
N PHE A 195 3.43 15.15 -11.87
CA PHE A 195 2.58 15.29 -13.06
C PHE A 195 1.93 13.97 -13.49
N GLY A 196 2.66 12.86 -13.42
CA GLY A 196 2.16 11.56 -13.85
C GLY A 196 1.07 11.00 -12.95
N SER A 197 1.28 11.07 -11.64
CA SER A 197 0.29 10.65 -10.65
C SER A 197 -0.93 11.58 -10.61
N THR A 198 -0.74 12.90 -10.77
CA THR A 198 -1.84 13.86 -10.90
C THR A 198 -2.71 13.52 -12.11
N TYR A 199 -2.08 13.37 -13.29
CA TYR A 199 -2.80 12.97 -14.51
C TYR A 199 -3.59 11.68 -14.33
N MET A 200 -2.96 10.65 -13.73
CA MET A 200 -3.62 9.36 -13.54
C MET A 200 -4.75 9.43 -12.51
N ALA A 201 -4.56 10.13 -11.38
CA ALA A 201 -5.58 10.27 -10.35
C ALA A 201 -6.81 11.07 -10.84
N GLU A 202 -6.60 12.17 -11.57
CA GLU A 202 -7.67 12.96 -12.18
C GLU A 202 -8.45 12.16 -13.24
N LYS A 203 -7.73 11.41 -14.10
CA LYS A 203 -8.34 10.50 -15.09
C LYS A 203 -9.17 9.43 -14.38
N ALA A 204 -8.62 8.76 -13.37
CA ALA A 204 -9.32 7.75 -12.59
C ALA A 204 -10.57 8.31 -11.92
N LYS A 205 -10.52 9.53 -11.37
CA LYS A 205 -11.67 10.23 -10.80
C LYS A 205 -12.72 10.51 -11.83
N LYS A 206 -12.33 11.06 -13.00
CA LYS A 206 -13.23 11.41 -14.10
C LYS A 206 -13.93 10.17 -14.68
N GLU A 207 -13.20 9.07 -14.78
CA GLU A 207 -13.69 7.81 -15.34
C GLU A 207 -14.33 6.89 -14.28
N ASN A 208 -14.40 7.33 -13.02
CA ASN A 208 -14.96 6.59 -11.89
C ASN A 208 -14.31 5.21 -11.68
N TRP A 209 -13.00 5.14 -11.73
CA TRP A 209 -12.28 3.89 -11.45
C TRP A 209 -12.51 3.48 -10.00
N PRO A 210 -12.88 2.22 -9.74
CA PRO A 210 -13.14 1.73 -8.37
C PRO A 210 -11.82 1.35 -7.67
N ILE A 211 -10.94 2.35 -7.49
CA ILE A 211 -9.66 2.18 -6.80
C ILE A 211 -9.91 2.05 -5.30
N GLU A 212 -9.53 0.91 -4.73
CA GLU A 212 -9.67 0.61 -3.30
C GLU A 212 -8.40 0.94 -2.50
N ALA A 213 -7.22 0.76 -3.11
CA ALA A 213 -5.95 1.09 -2.48
C ALA A 213 -4.85 1.39 -3.50
N VAL A 214 -3.98 2.35 -3.14
CA VAL A 214 -2.74 2.68 -3.85
C VAL A 214 -1.56 2.54 -2.88
N LEU A 215 -0.60 1.69 -3.24
CA LEU A 215 0.67 1.51 -2.55
C LEU A 215 1.76 2.23 -3.37
N ASN A 216 2.09 3.45 -2.97
CA ASN A 216 3.16 4.23 -3.60
C ASN A 216 4.49 3.93 -2.94
N ASN A 217 5.48 3.56 -3.74
CA ASN A 217 6.83 3.22 -3.31
C ASN A 217 7.80 4.24 -3.84
N ASP A 218 8.64 4.78 -2.96
CA ASP A 218 9.55 5.83 -3.32
C ASP A 218 10.68 5.86 -2.28
N ILE A 219 11.91 5.53 -2.71
CA ILE A 219 13.10 5.31 -1.88
C ILE A 219 12.92 4.09 -0.97
N MET A 220 13.27 2.93 -1.45
CA MET A 220 12.95 1.65 -0.79
C MET A 220 14.18 0.81 -0.43
N GLY A 221 15.40 1.25 -0.77
CA GLY A 221 16.59 0.42 -0.73
C GLY A 221 17.73 0.92 0.15
N SER A 222 17.70 2.15 0.64
CA SER A 222 18.77 2.68 1.50
C SER A 222 18.56 2.29 2.96
N ASN A 223 19.60 1.74 3.58
CA ASN A 223 19.54 1.28 4.97
C ASN A 223 20.23 2.21 5.96
N ASN A 224 20.90 3.28 5.52
CA ASN A 224 21.65 4.19 6.38
C ASN A 224 21.32 5.66 6.10
N SER A 225 21.36 6.46 7.16
CA SER A 225 21.26 7.92 7.06
C SER A 225 22.64 8.57 7.00
N ASN A 226 22.72 9.77 6.40
CA ASN A 226 23.84 10.67 6.62
C ASN A 226 23.67 11.43 7.96
N GLU A 227 24.74 12.05 8.46
CA GLU A 227 24.76 12.87 9.69
C GLU A 227 24.48 12.10 11.00
N THR A 228 24.07 10.85 10.90
CA THR A 228 23.87 9.95 12.03
C THR A 228 24.47 8.61 11.68
N ASP A 229 24.95 7.84 12.66
CA ASP A 229 25.51 6.50 12.44
C ASP A 229 24.42 5.41 12.44
N ILE A 230 23.19 5.77 12.06
CA ILE A 230 22.05 4.85 12.07
C ILE A 230 22.04 4.01 10.80
N ILE A 231 22.13 2.70 10.98
CA ILE A 231 21.92 1.69 9.94
C ILE A 231 20.71 0.85 10.34
N ASN A 232 19.71 0.75 9.45
CA ASN A 232 18.52 -0.04 9.73
C ASN A 232 17.92 -0.63 8.46
N ASN A 233 17.90 -1.95 8.36
CA ASN A 233 17.27 -2.71 7.28
C ASN A 233 16.16 -3.65 7.77
N THR A 234 15.60 -3.35 8.95
CA THR A 234 14.50 -4.11 9.56
C THR A 234 13.25 -3.29 9.74
N LYS A 235 13.26 -2.00 9.40
CA LYS A 235 12.13 -1.10 9.51
C LYS A 235 11.86 -0.39 8.20
N VAL A 236 10.58 -0.18 7.90
CA VAL A 236 10.10 0.59 6.74
C VAL A 236 9.01 1.55 7.21
N ARG A 237 8.97 2.77 6.66
CA ARG A 237 7.94 3.76 7.00
C ARG A 237 6.75 3.64 6.06
N VAL A 238 5.54 3.82 6.64
CA VAL A 238 4.30 3.97 5.87
C VAL A 238 3.62 5.25 6.31
N PHE A 239 3.58 6.23 5.41
CA PHE A 239 2.90 7.50 5.61
C PHE A 239 1.44 7.39 5.23
N SER A 240 0.58 8.03 6.01
CA SER A 240 -0.86 7.98 5.79
C SER A 240 -1.55 9.27 6.25
N GLU A 241 -2.58 9.66 5.51
CA GLU A 241 -3.39 10.82 5.81
C GLU A 241 -4.30 10.58 7.02
N GLY A 242 -4.48 11.58 7.87
CA GLY A 242 -5.44 11.57 8.97
C GLY A 242 -6.83 12.00 8.54
N ILE A 243 -7.11 13.32 8.64
CA ILE A 243 -8.35 13.88 8.14
C ILE A 243 -8.19 14.16 6.63
N PRO A 244 -9.04 13.57 5.76
CA PRO A 244 -8.94 13.75 4.32
C PRO A 244 -9.11 15.22 3.88
N HIS A 245 -8.32 15.67 2.92
CA HIS A 245 -8.35 17.04 2.40
C HIS A 245 -9.70 17.43 1.74
N TYR A 246 -10.42 16.44 1.21
CA TYR A 246 -11.68 16.66 0.51
C TYR A 246 -12.92 16.66 1.43
N GLU A 247 -12.74 16.45 2.73
CA GLU A 247 -13.88 16.37 3.64
C GLU A 247 -14.52 17.73 3.90
N THR A 248 -15.85 17.70 4.08
CA THR A 248 -16.62 18.89 4.43
C THR A 248 -16.44 19.25 5.90
N ASP A 249 -16.65 20.53 6.27
CA ASP A 249 -16.66 20.98 7.67
C ASP A 249 -17.59 20.17 8.56
N LYS A 250 -18.72 19.73 8.02
CA LYS A 250 -19.69 18.90 8.75
C LYS A 250 -19.09 17.52 9.08
N GLU A 251 -18.42 16.92 8.11
CA GLU A 251 -17.80 15.61 8.28
C GLU A 251 -16.58 15.69 9.21
N ILE A 252 -15.76 16.74 9.07
CA ILE A 252 -14.64 16.99 9.99
C ILE A 252 -15.14 17.11 11.44
N LYS A 253 -16.21 17.87 11.69
CA LYS A 253 -16.81 17.96 13.02
C LYS A 253 -17.31 16.62 13.53
N ARG A 254 -17.88 15.78 12.66
CA ARG A 254 -18.30 14.42 13.01
C ARG A 254 -17.11 13.53 13.37
N ILE A 255 -16.05 13.56 12.58
CA ILE A 255 -14.79 12.84 12.83
C ILE A 255 -14.25 13.22 14.22
N MET A 256 -14.12 14.51 14.50
CA MET A 256 -13.63 15.02 15.78
C MET A 256 -14.54 14.62 16.96
N ALA A 257 -15.86 14.68 16.79
CA ALA A 257 -16.81 14.32 17.84
C ALA A 257 -16.77 12.82 18.20
N LEU A 258 -16.31 11.97 17.29
CA LEU A 258 -16.19 10.52 17.47
C LEU A 258 -14.75 10.08 17.78
N GLY A 259 -13.76 11.01 17.79
CA GLY A 259 -12.35 10.71 18.01
C GLY A 259 -11.70 9.94 16.85
N LEU A 260 -12.21 10.08 15.63
CA LEU A 260 -11.81 9.30 14.46
C LEU A 260 -10.75 9.99 13.58
N GLU A 261 -10.00 10.96 14.10
CA GLU A 261 -8.97 11.70 13.36
C GLU A 261 -7.85 10.80 12.83
N ASN A 262 -7.69 9.63 13.44
CA ASN A 262 -6.72 8.62 13.06
C ASN A 262 -7.36 7.37 12.43
N ASP A 263 -8.57 7.48 11.89
CA ASP A 263 -9.32 6.36 11.35
C ASP A 263 -9.81 6.56 9.91
N SER A 264 -9.17 7.46 9.16
CA SER A 264 -9.37 7.60 7.72
C SER A 264 -9.10 6.28 6.97
N LYS A 265 -9.58 6.18 5.74
CA LYS A 265 -9.28 5.03 4.86
C LYS A 265 -7.77 4.85 4.66
N SER A 266 -7.01 5.94 4.53
CA SER A 266 -5.54 5.90 4.43
C SER A 266 -4.89 5.34 5.70
N ARG A 267 -5.36 5.73 6.89
CA ARG A 267 -4.91 5.15 8.18
C ARG A 267 -5.24 3.66 8.29
N GLN A 268 -6.43 3.25 7.83
CA GLN A 268 -6.80 1.82 7.82
C GLN A 268 -5.90 1.04 6.86
N LEU A 269 -5.58 1.60 5.70
CA LEU A 269 -4.64 0.98 4.76
C LEU A 269 -3.24 0.88 5.38
N ALA A 270 -2.74 1.89 6.10
CA ALA A 270 -1.44 1.82 6.78
C ALA A 270 -1.40 0.73 7.86
N ARG A 271 -2.47 0.59 8.67
CA ARG A 271 -2.59 -0.52 9.64
C ARG A 271 -2.61 -1.87 8.95
N TYR A 272 -3.32 -1.95 7.84
CA TYR A 272 -3.39 -3.16 7.02
C TYR A 272 -2.02 -3.54 6.45
N VAL A 273 -1.30 -2.57 5.87
CA VAL A 273 0.06 -2.77 5.34
C VAL A 273 0.99 -3.28 6.44
N LYS A 274 0.87 -2.72 7.65
CA LYS A 274 1.64 -3.20 8.81
C LYS A 274 1.29 -4.64 9.17
N GLU A 275 0.02 -4.93 9.33
CA GLU A 275 -0.43 -6.25 9.79
C GLU A 275 -0.09 -7.35 8.78
N ILE A 276 -0.41 -7.15 7.51
CA ILE A 276 -0.14 -8.12 6.45
C ILE A 276 1.38 -8.20 6.18
N GLY A 277 2.05 -7.06 6.09
CA GLY A 277 3.49 -7.03 5.84
C GLY A 277 4.29 -7.80 6.90
N GLU A 278 4.03 -7.53 8.17
CA GLU A 278 4.69 -8.22 9.29
C GLU A 278 4.25 -9.68 9.45
N ARG A 279 3.07 -10.04 8.92
CA ARG A 279 2.60 -11.45 8.88
C ARG A 279 3.40 -12.29 7.90
N TYR A 280 3.78 -11.74 6.74
CA TYR A 280 4.40 -12.52 5.65
C TYR A 280 5.90 -12.30 5.51
N VAL A 281 6.46 -11.21 6.03
CA VAL A 281 7.88 -10.86 5.88
C VAL A 281 8.58 -10.86 7.23
N ASP A 282 9.38 -11.87 7.46
CA ASP A 282 10.14 -11.99 8.69
C ASP A 282 11.24 -10.91 8.76
N HIS A 283 11.53 -10.44 9.97
CA HIS A 283 12.52 -9.38 10.22
C HIS A 283 12.27 -8.06 9.48
N LEU A 284 10.99 -7.72 9.26
CA LEU A 284 10.56 -6.41 8.80
C LEU A 284 9.50 -5.86 9.75
N TYR A 285 9.72 -4.64 10.25
CA TYR A 285 8.80 -3.91 11.10
C TYR A 285 8.29 -2.66 10.38
N VAL A 286 6.98 -2.54 10.23
CA VAL A 286 6.34 -1.40 9.57
C VAL A 286 6.08 -0.30 10.60
N VAL A 287 6.72 0.85 10.39
CA VAL A 287 6.56 2.05 11.21
C VAL A 287 5.50 2.93 10.57
N MET A 288 4.32 2.98 11.15
CA MET A 288 3.26 3.87 10.69
C MET A 288 3.59 5.31 11.06
N ILE A 289 3.66 6.18 10.08
CA ILE A 289 3.88 7.61 10.26
C ILE A 289 2.55 8.34 10.10
N TYR A 290 2.11 8.99 11.17
CA TYR A 290 0.85 9.73 11.21
C TYR A 290 1.01 11.14 10.65
N ARG A 291 1.54 11.21 9.42
CA ARG A 291 1.65 12.36 8.55
C ARG A 291 1.30 11.92 7.14
N THR A 292 0.74 12.83 6.36
CA THR A 292 0.43 12.55 4.95
C THR A 292 1.69 12.22 4.17
N ASP A 293 2.79 12.95 4.40
CA ASP A 293 4.13 12.69 3.85
C ASP A 293 5.22 13.21 4.81
N ARG A 294 6.47 13.12 4.38
CA ARG A 294 7.65 13.73 5.02
C ARG A 294 7.38 15.22 5.29
N PHE A 295 8.07 15.79 6.28
CA PHE A 295 7.79 17.13 6.75
C PHE A 295 7.93 18.16 5.61
N LEU A 296 6.82 18.78 5.22
CA LEU A 296 6.69 19.77 4.14
C LEU A 296 7.18 19.26 2.76
N ARG A 297 7.10 17.96 2.50
CA ARG A 297 7.41 17.34 1.20
C ARG A 297 6.17 16.60 0.66
N GLY A 298 6.30 15.99 -0.51
CA GLY A 298 5.23 15.27 -1.18
C GLY A 298 5.70 13.98 -1.83
N GLY A 299 4.79 13.31 -2.53
CA GLY A 299 5.01 12.11 -3.31
C GLY A 299 3.76 11.70 -4.09
N ASP A 300 3.89 10.71 -4.97
CA ASP A 300 2.86 10.32 -5.94
C ASP A 300 1.55 9.78 -5.34
N HIS A 301 1.49 9.50 -4.04
CA HIS A 301 0.23 9.13 -3.35
C HIS A 301 -0.68 10.34 -3.11
N LEU A 302 -0.13 11.57 -3.04
CA LEU A 302 -0.90 12.79 -2.73
C LEU A 302 -2.02 13.06 -3.74
N PRO A 303 -1.78 13.04 -5.07
CA PRO A 303 -2.84 13.27 -6.03
C PRO A 303 -4.01 12.28 -5.91
N TYR A 304 -3.74 11.05 -5.49
CA TYR A 304 -4.82 10.09 -5.22
C TYR A 304 -5.63 10.46 -3.98
N LEU A 305 -4.98 10.86 -2.89
CA LEU A 305 -5.66 11.34 -1.69
C LEU A 305 -6.51 12.58 -1.98
N GLU A 306 -5.98 13.55 -2.72
CA GLU A 306 -6.68 14.79 -3.14
C GLU A 306 -7.91 14.48 -4.01
N ASN A 307 -7.89 13.40 -4.78
CA ASN A 307 -9.01 12.93 -5.58
C ASN A 307 -9.97 11.98 -4.84
N GLY A 308 -9.73 11.74 -3.54
CA GLY A 308 -10.60 10.94 -2.68
C GLY A 308 -10.34 9.42 -2.73
N PHE A 309 -9.22 9.00 -3.30
CA PHE A 309 -8.78 7.60 -3.28
C PHE A 309 -7.99 7.27 -2.01
N THR A 310 -7.97 6.02 -1.65
CA THR A 310 -7.17 5.53 -0.51
C THR A 310 -5.73 5.27 -0.95
N ALA A 311 -4.77 5.98 -0.37
CA ALA A 311 -3.35 5.83 -0.74
C ALA A 311 -2.44 5.93 0.49
N VAL A 312 -1.27 5.29 0.39
CA VAL A 312 -0.15 5.41 1.34
C VAL A 312 1.16 5.53 0.59
N ARG A 313 2.16 6.19 1.19
CA ARG A 313 3.55 6.16 0.74
C ARG A 313 4.35 5.18 1.59
N ILE A 314 5.11 4.33 0.95
CA ILE A 314 6.05 3.37 1.53
C ILE A 314 7.47 3.84 1.18
N THR A 315 8.33 3.98 2.19
CA THR A 315 9.70 4.46 2.00
C THR A 315 10.62 3.86 3.06
N ASP A 316 11.91 3.88 2.81
CA ASP A 316 12.91 3.39 3.77
C ASP A 316 12.84 4.11 5.13
N MET A 317 13.51 3.53 6.15
CA MET A 317 13.47 4.09 7.51
C MET A 317 14.27 5.38 7.63
N ASN A 318 15.39 5.48 6.94
CA ASN A 318 16.34 6.57 7.06
C ASN A 318 16.78 7.05 5.67
N GLU A 319 16.52 8.32 5.36
CA GLU A 319 16.97 8.92 4.12
C GLU A 319 18.44 9.37 4.20
N ASN A 320 19.14 9.33 3.07
CA ASN A 320 20.52 9.79 2.95
C ASN A 320 20.64 10.91 1.93
N TYR A 321 20.78 12.15 2.42
CA TYR A 321 20.79 13.36 1.61
C TYR A 321 22.13 13.63 0.89
N THR A 322 23.17 12.84 1.12
CA THR A 322 24.37 12.85 0.26
C THR A 322 24.15 12.06 -1.03
N ARG A 323 23.05 11.32 -1.12
CA ARG A 323 22.67 10.46 -2.27
C ARG A 323 21.53 11.05 -3.08
N GLN A 324 20.37 11.25 -2.45
CA GLN A 324 19.16 11.77 -3.11
C GLN A 324 19.42 13.10 -3.78
N HIS A 325 18.98 13.24 -5.03
CA HIS A 325 19.05 14.47 -5.81
C HIS A 325 20.44 15.08 -5.94
N GLN A 326 21.49 14.28 -5.73
CA GLN A 326 22.86 14.74 -5.80
C GLN A 326 23.53 14.45 -7.13
N ASN A 327 24.31 15.42 -7.64
CA ASN A 327 25.22 15.12 -8.72
C ASN A 327 26.29 14.13 -8.25
N VAL A 328 26.63 13.17 -9.09
CA VAL A 328 27.69 12.19 -8.79
C VAL A 328 29.02 12.92 -8.69
N ARG A 329 29.65 12.87 -7.54
CA ARG A 329 30.97 13.48 -7.28
C ARG A 329 31.60 12.95 -6.01
N LEU A 330 32.92 13.00 -5.97
CA LEU A 330 33.69 12.80 -4.74
C LEU A 330 34.09 14.19 -4.21
N GLU A 331 33.65 14.54 -3.01
CA GLU A 331 33.92 15.83 -2.41
C GLU A 331 34.26 15.65 -0.92
N ASN A 332 35.42 16.16 -0.50
CA ASN A 332 35.93 16.00 0.88
C ASN A 332 35.92 14.56 1.41
N GLY A 333 36.18 13.57 0.55
CA GLY A 333 36.18 12.15 0.90
C GLY A 333 34.80 11.50 0.98
N ILE A 334 33.73 12.26 0.70
CA ILE A 334 32.34 11.75 0.68
C ILE A 334 31.93 11.51 -0.78
N GLN A 335 31.43 10.29 -1.06
CA GLN A 335 30.81 9.99 -2.33
C GLN A 335 29.37 10.51 -2.33
N TYR A 336 29.10 11.47 -3.21
CA TYR A 336 27.75 11.98 -3.49
C TYR A 336 27.16 11.29 -4.70
N GLY A 337 25.84 11.19 -4.74
CA GLY A 337 25.07 10.62 -5.84
C GLY A 337 24.32 9.34 -5.44
N ASP A 338 23.24 9.12 -6.10
CA ASP A 338 22.36 7.97 -5.84
C ASP A 338 22.79 6.77 -6.71
N LEU A 339 23.74 6.01 -6.19
CA LEU A 339 24.47 4.94 -6.89
C LEU A 339 24.00 3.54 -6.47
N PRO A 340 24.06 2.53 -7.37
CA PRO A 340 23.63 1.15 -7.08
C PRO A 340 24.36 0.48 -5.91
N GLU A 341 25.61 0.83 -5.65
CA GLU A 341 26.41 0.31 -4.54
C GLU A 341 25.90 0.74 -3.16
N HIS A 342 24.99 1.70 -3.12
CA HIS A 342 24.36 2.16 -1.88
C HIS A 342 23.08 1.42 -1.51
N ILE A 343 22.63 0.50 -2.37
CA ILE A 343 21.39 -0.26 -2.17
C ILE A 343 21.67 -1.51 -1.32
N ASP A 344 20.94 -1.68 -0.25
CA ASP A 344 20.78 -2.95 0.44
C ASP A 344 19.70 -3.78 -0.25
N TYR A 345 20.10 -4.62 -1.19
CA TYR A 345 19.17 -5.43 -1.99
C TYR A 345 18.36 -6.45 -1.17
N GLU A 346 18.82 -6.85 0.01
CA GLU A 346 18.03 -7.69 0.90
C GLU A 346 16.94 -6.88 1.61
N TYR A 347 17.23 -5.64 1.97
CA TYR A 347 16.22 -4.72 2.50
C TYR A 347 15.17 -4.39 1.44
N LEU A 348 15.59 -4.06 0.22
CA LEU A 348 14.69 -3.83 -0.92
C LEU A 348 13.83 -5.08 -1.21
N ARG A 349 14.40 -6.29 -1.13
CA ARG A 349 13.67 -7.56 -1.27
C ARG A 349 12.55 -7.67 -0.22
N LYS A 350 12.83 -7.37 1.05
CA LYS A 350 11.83 -7.40 2.12
C LYS A 350 10.71 -6.37 1.90
N ASN A 351 11.06 -5.15 1.50
CA ASN A 351 10.09 -4.10 1.22
C ASN A 351 9.21 -4.45 0.00
N THR A 352 9.79 -5.05 -1.04
CA THR A 352 9.05 -5.56 -2.21
C THR A 352 8.13 -6.72 -1.81
N ALA A 353 8.59 -7.64 -0.97
CA ALA A 353 7.80 -8.77 -0.46
C ALA A 353 6.60 -8.30 0.37
N MET A 354 6.77 -7.25 1.19
CA MET A 354 5.68 -6.61 1.93
C MET A 354 4.62 -6.04 0.97
N ASN A 355 5.02 -5.34 -0.08
CA ASN A 355 4.10 -4.83 -1.08
C ASN A 355 3.32 -5.95 -1.78
N LEU A 356 4.02 -6.99 -2.23
CA LEU A 356 3.40 -8.14 -2.87
C LEU A 356 2.39 -8.83 -1.95
N ALA A 357 2.75 -9.08 -0.69
CA ALA A 357 1.85 -9.72 0.28
C ALA A 357 0.57 -8.91 0.49
N ASN A 358 0.69 -7.58 0.61
CA ASN A 358 -0.46 -6.68 0.76
C ASN A 358 -1.36 -6.68 -0.47
N LEU A 359 -0.80 -6.52 -1.67
CA LEU A 359 -1.57 -6.55 -2.92
C LEU A 359 -2.26 -7.90 -3.12
N ALA A 360 -1.55 -9.00 -2.90
CA ALA A 360 -2.10 -10.33 -3.06
C ALA A 360 -3.24 -10.60 -2.08
N ASN A 361 -3.07 -10.24 -0.80
CA ASN A 361 -4.11 -10.42 0.20
C ASN A 361 -5.36 -9.57 -0.12
N LEU A 362 -5.18 -8.28 -0.48
CA LEU A 362 -6.28 -7.39 -0.89
C LEU A 362 -7.02 -7.90 -2.13
N ALA A 363 -6.28 -8.32 -3.15
CA ALA A 363 -6.88 -8.75 -4.41
C ALA A 363 -7.56 -10.13 -4.33
N LYS A 364 -7.17 -10.98 -3.37
CA LYS A 364 -7.81 -12.27 -3.06
C LYS A 364 -8.96 -12.15 -2.06
N ALA A 365 -8.95 -11.15 -1.20
CA ALA A 365 -9.97 -10.94 -0.19
C ALA A 365 -11.36 -10.67 -0.80
N PRO A 366 -12.47 -10.98 -0.11
CA PRO A 366 -13.79 -10.48 -0.50
C PRO A 366 -13.83 -8.94 -0.40
N PRO A 367 -14.79 -8.27 -1.07
CA PRO A 367 -15.04 -6.86 -0.81
C PRO A 367 -15.39 -6.59 0.67
N VAL A 368 -15.27 -5.34 1.09
CA VAL A 368 -15.59 -4.92 2.45
C VAL A 368 -17.07 -5.19 2.79
N PRO A 369 -17.41 -5.43 4.08
CA PRO A 369 -18.81 -5.53 4.50
C PRO A 369 -19.53 -4.19 4.28
N GLU A 370 -20.84 -4.27 3.93
CA GLU A 370 -21.65 -3.10 3.67
C GLU A 370 -22.42 -2.66 4.94
N GLU A 371 -22.76 -1.40 5.02
CA GLU A 371 -23.59 -0.82 6.09
C GLU A 371 -23.16 -1.20 7.51
N VAL A 372 -21.86 -1.19 7.78
CA VAL A 372 -21.36 -1.48 9.14
C VAL A 372 -21.83 -0.39 10.10
N LYS A 373 -22.55 -0.80 11.15
CA LYS A 373 -23.22 0.09 12.11
C LYS A 373 -22.87 -0.27 13.56
N ILE A 374 -22.79 0.75 14.41
CA ILE A 374 -22.67 0.63 15.86
C ILE A 374 -23.94 1.20 16.51
N GLU A 375 -24.58 0.42 17.39
CA GLU A 375 -25.79 0.84 18.10
C GLU A 375 -25.46 1.80 19.25
N ILE A 376 -26.21 2.92 19.34
CA ILE A 376 -26.03 3.94 20.37
C ILE A 376 -27.33 4.27 21.13
N VAL A 377 -28.47 3.62 20.82
CA VAL A 377 -29.77 3.92 21.40
C VAL A 377 -29.81 3.67 22.91
N ARG A 378 -29.06 2.69 23.37
CA ARG A 378 -29.01 2.32 24.79
C ARG A 378 -27.63 2.61 25.37
N LEU A 379 -27.63 3.20 26.58
CA LEU A 379 -26.43 3.27 27.40
C LEU A 379 -26.09 1.85 27.89
N SER A 380 -24.93 1.35 27.55
CA SER A 380 -24.47 0.00 27.88
C SER A 380 -22.95 -0.08 27.90
N ASN A 381 -22.41 -0.88 28.82
CA ASN A 381 -21.00 -1.25 28.81
C ASN A 381 -20.67 -2.34 27.78
N THR A 382 -21.66 -2.78 27.00
CA THR A 382 -21.48 -3.67 25.84
C THR A 382 -21.65 -2.88 24.54
N THR A 383 -21.05 -3.35 23.46
CA THR A 383 -21.17 -2.76 22.12
C THR A 383 -21.81 -3.75 21.18
N SER A 384 -22.90 -3.32 20.52
CA SER A 384 -23.56 -4.09 19.46
C SER A 384 -23.20 -3.51 18.10
N LEU A 385 -22.76 -4.39 17.21
CA LEU A 385 -22.42 -4.10 15.81
C LEU A 385 -23.30 -4.92 14.88
N SER A 386 -23.61 -4.35 13.71
CA SER A 386 -24.31 -5.04 12.63
C SER A 386 -23.78 -4.57 11.27
N TRP A 387 -23.90 -5.42 10.25
CA TRP A 387 -23.46 -5.12 8.88
C TRP A 387 -24.24 -5.98 7.87
N LEU A 388 -24.08 -5.67 6.60
CA LEU A 388 -24.55 -6.51 5.50
C LEU A 388 -23.36 -7.19 4.83
N PRO A 389 -23.55 -8.43 4.28
CA PRO A 389 -22.54 -9.05 3.44
C PRO A 389 -22.24 -8.19 2.22
N PRO A 390 -21.01 -8.25 1.68
CA PRO A 390 -20.73 -7.64 0.38
C PRO A 390 -21.55 -8.33 -0.72
N LYS A 391 -21.91 -7.58 -1.77
CA LYS A 391 -22.74 -8.07 -2.88
C LYS A 391 -22.04 -9.11 -3.76
N THR A 392 -20.72 -9.12 -3.74
CA THR A 392 -19.88 -9.99 -4.58
C THR A 392 -18.78 -10.62 -3.73
N GLY A 393 -18.09 -11.61 -4.29
CA GLY A 393 -17.03 -12.34 -3.60
C GLY A 393 -17.57 -13.43 -2.64
N LYS A 394 -16.72 -14.40 -2.35
CA LYS A 394 -17.05 -15.50 -1.43
C LYS A 394 -16.58 -15.16 -0.02
N VAL A 395 -17.51 -14.98 0.90
CA VAL A 395 -17.24 -14.68 2.32
C VAL A 395 -17.37 -15.96 3.14
N LYS A 396 -16.32 -16.30 3.91
CA LYS A 396 -16.35 -17.33 4.95
C LYS A 396 -16.96 -16.79 6.24
N GLY A 397 -16.68 -15.55 6.55
CA GLY A 397 -17.11 -14.86 7.77
C GLY A 397 -16.48 -13.46 7.87
N TYR A 398 -16.45 -12.96 9.08
CA TYR A 398 -16.01 -11.60 9.37
C TYR A 398 -15.03 -11.59 10.54
N TYR A 399 -14.06 -10.68 10.50
CA TYR A 399 -13.28 -10.29 11.65
C TYR A 399 -13.84 -9.00 12.24
N VAL A 400 -14.24 -9.05 13.49
CA VAL A 400 -14.54 -7.85 14.28
C VAL A 400 -13.28 -7.43 15.00
N LEU A 401 -12.82 -6.23 14.71
CA LEU A 401 -11.58 -5.66 15.19
C LEU A 401 -11.85 -4.72 16.36
N LEU A 402 -10.98 -4.74 17.35
CA LEU A 402 -11.01 -3.81 18.48
C LEU A 402 -9.61 -3.27 18.75
N ARG A 403 -9.56 -2.01 19.18
CA ARG A 403 -8.37 -1.38 19.77
C ARG A 403 -8.78 -0.38 20.84
N GLU A 404 -7.95 -0.19 21.85
CA GLU A 404 -8.09 0.93 22.77
C GLU A 404 -7.97 2.26 22.02
N THR A 405 -8.59 3.32 22.55
CA THR A 405 -8.60 4.63 21.87
C THR A 405 -7.20 5.23 21.71
N THR A 406 -6.24 4.81 22.51
CA THR A 406 -4.83 5.23 22.44
C THR A 406 -3.95 4.30 21.63
N SER A 407 -4.41 3.11 21.26
CA SER A 407 -3.64 2.14 20.48
C SER A 407 -3.59 2.51 18.99
N PRO A 408 -2.41 2.50 18.36
CA PRO A 408 -2.29 2.77 16.93
C PRO A 408 -2.69 1.57 16.04
N VAL A 409 -2.80 0.36 16.60
CA VAL A 409 -3.04 -0.90 15.87
C VAL A 409 -4.29 -1.60 16.38
N TRP A 410 -4.89 -2.45 15.55
CA TRP A 410 -5.95 -3.36 15.98
C TRP A 410 -5.36 -4.42 16.91
N GLU A 411 -5.84 -4.50 18.15
CA GLU A 411 -5.29 -5.35 19.20
C GLU A 411 -5.97 -6.70 19.28
N LYS A 412 -7.24 -6.75 18.86
CA LYS A 412 -8.02 -8.00 18.88
C LYS A 412 -8.76 -8.18 17.56
N LYS A 413 -8.79 -9.42 17.10
CA LYS A 413 -9.62 -9.91 15.99
C LYS A 413 -10.50 -11.05 16.48
N ILE A 414 -11.81 -10.87 16.37
CA ILE A 414 -12.82 -11.86 16.77
C ILE A 414 -13.51 -12.34 15.49
N PHE A 415 -13.42 -13.64 15.22
CA PHE A 415 -14.10 -14.24 14.07
C PHE A 415 -15.56 -14.53 14.37
N THR A 416 -16.44 -14.24 13.42
CA THR A 416 -17.86 -14.63 13.42
C THR A 416 -18.35 -14.91 12.01
N THR A 417 -19.35 -15.79 11.88
CA THR A 417 -20.10 -16.01 10.64
C THR A 417 -21.39 -15.21 10.59
N ASP A 418 -21.79 -14.63 11.73
CA ASP A 418 -22.98 -13.79 11.83
C ASP A 418 -22.73 -12.39 11.27
N THR A 419 -23.79 -11.69 10.92
CA THR A 419 -23.76 -10.29 10.46
C THR A 419 -24.11 -9.29 11.57
N LYS A 420 -24.11 -9.75 12.82
CA LYS A 420 -24.27 -8.95 14.02
C LYS A 420 -23.56 -9.60 15.20
N ILE A 421 -23.09 -8.79 16.14
CA ILE A 421 -22.42 -9.27 17.35
C ILE A 421 -22.63 -8.26 18.49
N THR A 422 -22.69 -8.77 19.72
CA THR A 422 -22.61 -7.92 20.93
C THR A 422 -21.41 -8.33 21.74
N LEU A 423 -20.52 -7.40 22.00
CA LEU A 423 -19.23 -7.63 22.66
C LEU A 423 -19.22 -6.98 24.06
N PRO A 424 -18.55 -7.60 25.05
CA PRO A 424 -18.42 -7.09 26.41
C PRO A 424 -17.34 -5.99 26.51
N TYR A 425 -17.31 -5.08 25.56
CA TYR A 425 -16.37 -3.95 25.46
C TYR A 425 -17.18 -2.67 25.23
N SER A 426 -16.91 -1.63 26.02
CA SER A 426 -17.60 -0.34 25.87
C SER A 426 -17.09 0.43 24.66
N LYS A 427 -18.02 0.96 23.87
CA LYS A 427 -17.71 1.89 22.77
C LYS A 427 -17.08 3.21 23.21
N ASP A 428 -17.11 3.50 24.50
CA ASP A 428 -16.44 4.67 25.06
C ASP A 428 -14.93 4.47 25.22
N ASN A 429 -14.48 3.20 25.34
CA ASN A 429 -13.11 2.83 25.61
C ASN A 429 -12.39 2.24 24.39
N TYR A 430 -13.14 1.78 23.38
CA TYR A 430 -12.62 1.06 22.24
C TYR A 430 -13.15 1.60 20.91
N PHE A 431 -12.27 1.60 19.91
CA PHE A 431 -12.67 1.67 18.51
C PHE A 431 -12.94 0.27 17.96
N PHE A 432 -13.87 0.21 17.00
CA PHE A 432 -14.27 -1.05 16.34
C PHE A 432 -14.18 -0.90 14.83
N ALA A 433 -13.92 -2.03 14.15
CA ALA A 433 -14.07 -2.15 12.70
C ALA A 433 -14.51 -3.58 12.34
N VAL A 434 -14.95 -3.77 11.10
CA VAL A 434 -15.31 -5.08 10.57
C VAL A 434 -14.60 -5.30 9.23
N GLN A 435 -14.07 -6.50 9.02
CA GLN A 435 -13.48 -6.99 7.77
C GLN A 435 -14.22 -8.22 7.30
N SER A 436 -14.42 -8.39 5.99
CA SER A 436 -14.80 -9.66 5.39
C SER A 436 -13.57 -10.55 5.23
N VAL A 437 -13.72 -11.86 5.35
CA VAL A 437 -12.64 -12.84 5.18
C VAL A 437 -13.10 -14.03 4.35
N ASN A 438 -12.22 -14.55 3.47
CA ASN A 438 -12.47 -15.74 2.66
C ASN A 438 -11.96 -17.01 3.32
N ASP A 439 -12.10 -18.15 2.63
CA ASP A 439 -11.70 -19.47 3.13
C ASP A 439 -10.19 -19.63 3.37
N THR A 440 -9.36 -18.86 2.66
CA THR A 440 -7.89 -18.88 2.77
C THR A 440 -7.34 -17.85 3.76
N GLY A 441 -8.23 -17.12 4.46
CA GLY A 441 -7.85 -16.15 5.49
C GLY A 441 -7.48 -14.77 4.95
N ASN A 442 -7.73 -14.49 3.65
CA ASN A 442 -7.49 -13.16 3.12
C ASN A 442 -8.63 -12.23 3.54
N GLU A 443 -8.28 -11.13 4.17
CA GLU A 443 -9.20 -10.16 4.72
C GLU A 443 -9.27 -8.85 3.93
N SER A 444 -10.45 -8.26 3.87
CA SER A 444 -10.67 -6.93 3.28
C SER A 444 -10.06 -5.81 4.13
N LEU A 445 -10.05 -4.59 3.61
CA LEU A 445 -9.78 -3.41 4.44
C LEU A 445 -10.82 -3.31 5.57
N PRO A 446 -10.42 -2.78 6.75
CA PRO A 446 -11.35 -2.55 7.86
C PRO A 446 -12.36 -1.44 7.54
N VAL A 447 -13.61 -1.65 7.92
CA VAL A 447 -14.67 -0.65 7.84
C VAL A 447 -15.02 -0.17 9.25
N ILE A 448 -14.85 1.13 9.50
CA ILE A 448 -15.26 1.78 10.74
C ILE A 448 -16.78 1.89 10.76
N PRO A 449 -17.47 1.51 11.86
CA PRO A 449 -18.92 1.55 11.93
C PRO A 449 -19.49 2.98 11.87
N ALA A 450 -20.54 3.14 11.09
CA ALA A 450 -21.39 4.34 11.18
C ALA A 450 -22.28 4.28 12.42
N VAL A 451 -22.55 5.43 13.01
CA VAL A 451 -23.46 5.54 14.16
C VAL A 451 -24.89 5.24 13.72
N SER A 452 -25.54 4.26 14.35
CA SER A 452 -26.95 3.93 14.15
C SER A 452 -27.78 4.43 15.34
N ARG A 453 -28.79 5.21 15.04
CA ARG A 453 -29.84 5.66 16.00
C ARG A 453 -31.08 4.81 15.87
#